data_8c25fc9b55336bcffd0b2261180f629c
#
_entry.id   8c25fc9b55336bcffd0b2261180f629c
#
_cell.length_a   1.000
_cell.length_b   1.000
_cell.length_c   1.000
_cell.angle_alpha   90.00
_cell.angle_beta   90.00
_cell.angle_gamma   90.00
#
_symmetry.space_group_name_H-M   'P 1'
#
loop_
_entity.id
_entity.type
_entity.pdbx_description
1 polymer ?
#
loop_
_entity_poly.entity_id
_entity_poly.type
_entity_poly.pdbx_seq_one_letter_code
_entity_poly.pdbx_strand_id
1 'polypeptide(L)'
;MVIRMINGFLYAKGKTVFNESGEEILLKGWGLGNWMLQEGYMWCADSERFDRPRRIEQVVEQLTGKEYADAFWVKFRENYITKSDILKMAELGYNSVRIPFMYRLFMEDGPGIRYKEEGFRLLDNCLSWCEEAGIYAFLDLHGAPGGQTGANIDDCIDNVPRLFIDQDSWDKAIDLWKTLAERYKDRAVVGGYDLLNEPIAPPNAGNGNFDYLIPKLTLFYEHVIAEIRKIDQKHMFSIEGAHWAADLSIFTKKFDENMLLHFHRYAEIPDIKCLKKYIDKSNELDVALWLGESGENINEWYAAIYPLAESAGIGYNLWPWKKMDCTNSPYSVNGPKDYQKVLDYIGGGVHPGFEAARRIFDEYLENCKLDNCTEHIDVTNHVLRHAPFSMRASDFDEYPGRGTSFSGCSAENAEISYRSGCGMKLVELEAAKEKRCVFDCQWDRYGLILSDSEFVCYTVEPGQEVRLKLKFAKGYPGGILGVGRTDDSSLKEFLVKPECTKIEVRLSNGCGAVKIMSLEGTFCLERLDFCM
;
A
#
# COMPACT_ATOMS: atom_id res chain seq x y z
N MET A 1 -25.28 -2.11 -2.18
CA MET A 1 -24.06 -2.88 -1.90
C MET A 1 -24.04 -4.07 -2.86
N VAL A 2 -23.14 -4.10 -3.84
CA VAL A 2 -22.93 -5.27 -4.69
C VAL A 2 -22.04 -6.20 -3.89
N ILE A 3 -22.60 -7.32 -3.40
CA ILE A 3 -21.79 -8.35 -2.76
C ILE A 3 -20.92 -8.96 -3.87
N ARG A 4 -19.64 -8.67 -3.86
CA ARG A 4 -18.67 -9.39 -4.68
C ARG A 4 -18.56 -10.80 -4.13
N MET A 5 -18.39 -11.78 -4.99
CA MET A 5 -18.11 -13.16 -4.57
C MET A 5 -16.73 -13.54 -5.07
N ILE A 6 -16.04 -14.37 -4.31
CA ILE A 6 -14.83 -15.02 -4.81
C ILE A 6 -15.21 -15.90 -6.00
N ASN A 7 -14.59 -15.64 -7.14
CA ASN A 7 -14.90 -16.30 -8.40
C ASN A 7 -13.75 -17.22 -8.85
N GLY A 8 -13.51 -18.25 -8.05
CA GLY A 8 -12.44 -19.21 -8.26
C GLY A 8 -11.05 -18.66 -7.94
N PHE A 9 -10.03 -19.39 -8.33
CA PHE A 9 -8.63 -19.04 -8.08
C PHE A 9 -8.16 -17.90 -8.98
N LEU A 10 -7.24 -17.08 -8.45
CA LEU A 10 -6.53 -16.11 -9.26
C LEU A 10 -5.38 -16.78 -10.03
N TYR A 11 -5.14 -16.31 -11.25
CA TYR A 11 -3.98 -16.72 -12.03
C TYR A 11 -3.44 -15.57 -12.87
N ALA A 12 -2.12 -15.56 -13.08
CA ALA A 12 -1.46 -14.63 -13.97
C ALA A 12 -1.39 -15.21 -15.40
N LYS A 13 -1.68 -14.38 -16.39
CA LYS A 13 -1.42 -14.68 -17.80
C LYS A 13 -0.73 -13.48 -18.43
N GLY A 14 0.56 -13.65 -18.69
CA GLY A 14 1.40 -12.53 -19.06
C GLY A 14 1.42 -11.47 -17.94
N LYS A 15 1.10 -10.24 -18.29
CA LYS A 15 1.12 -9.09 -17.37
C LYS A 15 -0.20 -8.82 -16.66
N THR A 16 -1.18 -9.69 -16.78
CA THR A 16 -2.54 -9.49 -16.27
C THR A 16 -2.94 -10.63 -15.34
N VAL A 17 -3.66 -10.29 -14.27
CA VAL A 17 -4.26 -11.23 -13.33
C VAL A 17 -5.73 -11.47 -13.71
N PHE A 18 -6.15 -12.72 -13.67
CA PHE A 18 -7.52 -13.14 -13.95
C PHE A 18 -8.06 -14.03 -12.83
N ASN A 19 -9.38 -14.11 -12.71
CA ASN A 19 -10.05 -15.14 -11.94
C ASN A 19 -10.40 -16.35 -12.83
N GLU A 20 -10.91 -17.45 -12.26
CA GLU A 20 -11.25 -18.67 -13.01
C GLU A 20 -12.32 -18.46 -14.10
N SER A 21 -13.15 -17.43 -14.00
CA SER A 21 -14.12 -17.11 -15.07
C SER A 21 -13.49 -16.32 -16.23
N GLY A 22 -12.22 -15.98 -16.15
CA GLY A 22 -11.49 -15.22 -17.17
C GLY A 22 -11.74 -13.71 -17.10
N GLU A 23 -12.28 -13.22 -15.99
CA GLU A 23 -12.42 -11.79 -15.71
C GLU A 23 -11.05 -11.23 -15.26
N GLU A 24 -10.64 -10.10 -15.83
CA GLU A 24 -9.44 -9.38 -15.43
C GLU A 24 -9.64 -8.75 -14.05
N ILE A 25 -8.69 -8.98 -13.16
CA ILE A 25 -8.71 -8.50 -11.78
C ILE A 25 -7.56 -7.53 -11.54
N LEU A 26 -7.89 -6.28 -11.26
CA LEU A 26 -6.94 -5.32 -10.71
C LEU A 26 -7.06 -5.34 -9.18
N LEU A 27 -6.01 -5.82 -8.51
CA LEU A 27 -5.99 -5.93 -7.05
C LEU A 27 -5.88 -4.55 -6.42
N LYS A 28 -6.83 -4.20 -5.55
CA LYS A 28 -6.86 -2.95 -4.78
C LYS A 28 -7.11 -3.30 -3.32
N GLY A 29 -6.17 -3.00 -2.44
CA GLY A 29 -6.29 -3.48 -1.07
C GLY A 29 -5.47 -2.77 -0.03
N TRP A 30 -5.49 -3.34 1.19
CA TRP A 30 -4.76 -2.88 2.36
C TRP A 30 -4.03 -4.02 3.05
N GLY A 31 -2.85 -3.71 3.61
CA GLY A 31 -2.12 -4.60 4.50
C GLY A 31 -2.68 -4.54 5.93
N LEU A 32 -2.85 -5.70 6.55
CA LEU A 32 -3.28 -5.84 7.95
C LEU A 32 -2.10 -5.70 8.92
N GLY A 33 -1.29 -4.64 8.75
CA GLY A 33 -0.13 -4.35 9.59
C GLY A 33 -0.46 -4.24 11.07
N ASN A 34 0.52 -4.47 11.93
CA ASN A 34 0.41 -4.43 13.39
C ASN A 34 -0.47 -5.51 14.02
N TRP A 35 -1.07 -6.40 13.25
CA TRP A 35 -1.98 -7.45 13.77
C TRP A 35 -1.24 -8.73 14.17
N MET A 36 -0.75 -9.49 13.20
CA MET A 36 -0.01 -10.75 13.43
C MET A 36 1.52 -10.56 13.41
N LEU A 37 1.96 -9.34 13.15
CA LEU A 37 3.32 -8.85 13.34
C LEU A 37 3.24 -7.37 13.71
N GLN A 38 3.90 -6.97 14.80
CA GLN A 38 3.86 -5.61 15.33
C GLN A 38 5.15 -4.86 15.01
N GLU A 39 5.00 -3.57 14.71
CA GLU A 39 6.11 -2.63 14.52
C GLU A 39 5.96 -1.44 15.46
N GLY A 40 7.06 -1.04 16.10
CA GLY A 40 7.02 -0.04 17.17
C GLY A 40 6.46 1.31 16.77
N TYR A 41 6.72 1.77 15.55
CA TYR A 41 6.20 3.06 15.07
C TYR A 41 4.67 3.08 14.98
N MET A 42 4.02 1.93 14.76
CA MET A 42 2.55 1.82 14.75
C MET A 42 1.93 1.96 16.16
N TRP A 43 2.78 1.97 17.18
CA TRP A 43 2.47 2.24 18.59
C TRP A 43 2.99 3.61 19.02
N CYS A 44 3.28 4.51 18.08
CA CYS A 44 3.87 5.82 18.32
C CYS A 44 5.21 5.76 19.09
N ALA A 45 5.94 4.64 19.02
CA ALA A 45 7.21 4.44 19.70
C ALA A 45 8.37 4.44 18.69
N ASP A 46 9.35 5.32 18.91
CA ASP A 46 10.59 5.39 18.14
C ASP A 46 11.75 4.97 19.06
N SER A 47 11.96 3.66 19.19
CA SER A 47 13.01 3.11 20.04
C SER A 47 13.35 1.69 19.62
N GLU A 48 14.64 1.39 19.50
CA GLU A 48 15.11 0.02 19.26
C GLU A 48 14.65 -0.98 20.34
N ARG A 49 14.33 -0.51 21.53
CA ARG A 49 13.81 -1.34 22.62
C ARG A 49 12.38 -1.83 22.37
N PHE A 50 11.67 -1.21 21.37
CA PHE A 50 10.25 -1.46 21.11
C PHE A 50 9.93 -1.53 19.61
N ASP A 51 10.86 -1.96 18.78
CA ASP A 51 10.79 -1.82 17.32
C ASP A 51 10.18 -3.03 16.59
N ARG A 52 10.09 -4.20 17.24
CA ARG A 52 9.64 -5.48 16.63
C ARG A 52 8.89 -6.36 17.62
N PRO A 53 8.14 -7.38 17.15
CA PRO A 53 7.25 -8.17 18.00
C PRO A 53 7.87 -8.67 19.31
N ARG A 54 9.02 -9.36 19.25
CA ARG A 54 9.64 -9.92 20.46
C ARG A 54 10.07 -8.87 21.49
N ARG A 55 10.48 -7.69 21.03
CA ARG A 55 10.87 -6.58 21.92
C ARG A 55 9.65 -5.88 22.48
N ILE A 56 8.59 -5.72 21.67
CA ILE A 56 7.29 -5.16 22.10
C ILE A 56 6.66 -6.09 23.14
N GLU A 57 6.62 -7.40 22.87
CA GLU A 57 6.13 -8.42 23.80
C GLU A 57 6.87 -8.36 25.14
N GLN A 58 8.21 -8.26 25.10
CA GLN A 58 9.04 -8.15 26.31
C GLN A 58 8.72 -6.87 27.12
N VAL A 59 8.54 -5.72 26.49
CA VAL A 59 8.22 -4.48 27.19
C VAL A 59 6.81 -4.54 27.78
N VAL A 60 5.84 -5.10 27.07
CA VAL A 60 4.48 -5.30 27.62
C VAL A 60 4.54 -6.21 28.86
N GLU A 61 5.31 -7.31 28.80
CA GLU A 61 5.49 -8.18 29.97
C GLU A 61 6.19 -7.47 31.13
N GLN A 62 7.22 -6.68 30.88
CA GLN A 62 7.88 -5.87 31.90
C GLN A 62 6.92 -4.90 32.59
N LEU A 63 6.04 -4.25 31.80
CA LEU A 63 5.08 -3.24 32.30
C LEU A 63 3.89 -3.86 33.03
N THR A 64 3.46 -5.07 32.70
CA THR A 64 2.18 -5.62 33.16
C THR A 64 2.28 -6.91 33.94
N GLY A 65 3.43 -7.59 33.83
CA GLY A 65 3.65 -8.96 34.32
C GLY A 65 3.15 -10.02 33.33
N LYS A 66 3.79 -11.20 33.39
CA LYS A 66 3.62 -12.26 32.39
C LYS A 66 2.16 -12.71 32.19
N GLU A 67 1.44 -13.00 33.26
CA GLU A 67 0.06 -13.50 33.17
C GLU A 67 -0.87 -12.52 32.44
N TYR A 68 -0.73 -11.23 32.73
CA TYR A 68 -1.49 -10.20 32.02
C TYR A 68 -1.04 -10.09 30.56
N ALA A 69 0.27 -10.09 30.30
CA ALA A 69 0.81 -9.97 28.95
C ALA A 69 0.35 -11.13 28.05
N ASP A 70 0.36 -12.37 28.54
CA ASP A 70 -0.14 -13.54 27.81
C ASP A 70 -1.64 -13.34 27.43
N ALA A 71 -2.48 -12.89 28.38
CA ALA A 71 -3.90 -12.62 28.12
C ALA A 71 -4.12 -11.41 27.21
N PHE A 72 -3.27 -10.38 27.33
CA PHE A 72 -3.32 -9.19 26.48
C PHE A 72 -3.11 -9.54 25.00
N TRP A 73 -2.11 -10.33 24.67
CA TRP A 73 -1.80 -10.68 23.28
C TRP A 73 -2.90 -11.48 22.61
N VAL A 74 -3.58 -12.36 23.35
CA VAL A 74 -4.76 -13.07 22.83
C VAL A 74 -5.86 -12.07 22.47
N LYS A 75 -6.23 -11.17 23.41
CA LYS A 75 -7.27 -10.16 23.20
C LYS A 75 -6.89 -9.14 22.13
N PHE A 76 -5.60 -8.73 22.08
CA PHE A 76 -5.11 -7.82 21.06
C PHE A 76 -5.36 -8.37 19.65
N ARG A 77 -5.00 -9.62 19.39
CA ARG A 77 -5.22 -10.25 18.09
C ARG A 77 -6.70 -10.46 17.76
N GLU A 78 -7.55 -10.64 18.78
CA GLU A 78 -9.00 -10.74 18.60
C GLU A 78 -9.69 -9.39 18.34
N ASN A 79 -9.15 -8.28 18.85
CA ASN A 79 -9.73 -6.95 18.74
C ASN A 79 -9.15 -6.12 17.57
N TYR A 80 -7.86 -6.32 17.24
CA TYR A 80 -7.18 -5.43 16.31
C TYR A 80 -7.68 -5.58 14.88
N ILE A 81 -7.78 -6.79 14.35
CA ILE A 81 -8.46 -7.07 13.07
C ILE A 81 -9.62 -8.00 13.33
N THR A 82 -10.80 -7.57 12.91
CA THR A 82 -12.07 -8.25 13.11
C THR A 82 -12.81 -8.43 11.79
N LYS A 83 -13.91 -9.18 11.83
CA LYS A 83 -14.83 -9.29 10.68
C LYS A 83 -15.29 -7.92 10.18
N SER A 84 -15.54 -6.97 11.09
CA SER A 84 -15.98 -5.61 10.73
C SER A 84 -14.95 -4.88 9.88
N ASP A 85 -13.65 -5.04 10.14
CA ASP A 85 -12.58 -4.46 9.33
C ASP A 85 -12.63 -4.97 7.88
N ILE A 86 -12.76 -6.28 7.70
CA ILE A 86 -12.80 -6.91 6.36
C ILE A 86 -14.06 -6.52 5.59
N LEU A 87 -15.22 -6.55 6.24
CA LEU A 87 -16.48 -6.13 5.63
C LEU A 87 -16.44 -4.65 5.23
N LYS A 88 -15.80 -3.79 6.06
CA LYS A 88 -15.66 -2.37 5.76
C LYS A 88 -14.74 -2.13 4.56
N MET A 89 -13.65 -2.88 4.41
CA MET A 89 -12.81 -2.82 3.20
C MET A 89 -13.63 -3.12 1.94
N ALA A 90 -14.44 -4.18 1.95
CA ALA A 90 -15.32 -4.52 0.83
C ALA A 90 -16.36 -3.44 0.53
N GLU A 91 -16.98 -2.87 1.59
CA GLU A 91 -17.93 -1.76 1.48
C GLU A 91 -17.32 -0.54 0.81
N LEU A 92 -16.07 -0.21 1.14
CA LEU A 92 -15.32 0.91 0.57
C LEU A 92 -14.86 0.66 -0.87
N GLY A 93 -14.97 -0.57 -1.39
CA GLY A 93 -14.67 -0.89 -2.79
C GLY A 93 -13.36 -1.65 -3.01
N TYR A 94 -12.61 -1.97 -1.96
CA TYR A 94 -11.41 -2.80 -2.06
C TYR A 94 -11.76 -4.26 -2.34
N ASN A 95 -10.86 -4.99 -3.01
CA ASN A 95 -11.07 -6.37 -3.45
C ASN A 95 -9.95 -7.33 -3.03
N SER A 96 -8.94 -6.81 -2.34
CA SER A 96 -7.83 -7.63 -1.84
C SER A 96 -7.37 -7.16 -0.46
N VAL A 97 -6.70 -8.07 0.26
CA VAL A 97 -6.05 -7.81 1.52
C VAL A 97 -4.74 -8.58 1.59
N ARG A 98 -3.69 -7.97 2.11
CA ARG A 98 -2.42 -8.61 2.43
C ARG A 98 -2.38 -8.88 3.93
N ILE A 99 -2.07 -10.12 4.32
CA ILE A 99 -2.10 -10.58 5.71
C ILE A 99 -0.67 -10.86 6.18
N PRO A 100 0.03 -9.88 6.76
CA PRO A 100 1.37 -10.07 7.29
C PRO A 100 1.33 -10.90 8.58
N PHE A 101 2.18 -11.90 8.68
CA PHE A 101 2.29 -12.74 9.87
C PHE A 101 3.74 -13.09 10.21
N MET A 102 4.01 -13.33 11.49
CA MET A 102 5.27 -13.88 11.96
C MET A 102 5.16 -15.38 12.23
N TYR A 103 6.25 -16.12 11.93
CA TYR A 103 6.29 -17.58 12.12
C TYR A 103 5.99 -18.02 13.56
N ARG A 104 6.35 -17.21 14.58
CA ARG A 104 6.16 -17.55 15.99
C ARG A 104 4.71 -17.73 16.43
N LEU A 105 3.74 -17.30 15.62
CA LEU A 105 2.31 -17.61 15.84
C LEU A 105 1.94 -19.03 15.40
N PHE A 106 2.74 -19.63 14.53
CA PHE A 106 2.52 -20.97 13.96
C PHE A 106 3.45 -22.03 14.53
N MET A 107 4.63 -21.63 15.00
CA MET A 107 5.67 -22.53 15.51
C MET A 107 6.26 -21.99 16.81
N GLU A 108 6.81 -22.91 17.63
CA GLU A 108 7.59 -22.50 18.78
C GLU A 108 8.93 -21.89 18.36
N ASP A 109 9.35 -20.89 19.13
CA ASP A 109 10.68 -20.27 18.98
C ASP A 109 11.74 -21.15 19.66
N GLY A 110 12.52 -21.86 18.89
CA GLY A 110 13.52 -22.80 19.38
C GLY A 110 13.87 -23.84 18.31
N PRO A 111 14.82 -24.74 18.54
CA PRO A 111 15.26 -25.71 17.54
C PRO A 111 14.16 -26.72 17.18
N GLY A 112 14.12 -27.09 15.89
CA GLY A 112 13.18 -28.06 15.34
C GLY A 112 11.78 -27.50 15.13
N ILE A 113 10.93 -28.31 14.51
CA ILE A 113 9.58 -27.92 14.08
C ILE A 113 8.57 -28.42 15.11
N ARG A 114 7.89 -27.48 15.78
CA ARG A 114 6.77 -27.73 16.69
C ARG A 114 5.69 -26.68 16.46
N TYR A 115 4.55 -27.13 15.93
CA TYR A 115 3.45 -26.26 15.56
C TYR A 115 2.63 -25.78 16.76
N LYS A 116 2.01 -24.62 16.59
CA LYS A 116 1.03 -23.96 17.48
C LYS A 116 -0.23 -23.68 16.67
N GLU A 117 -1.39 -23.79 17.29
CA GLU A 117 -2.68 -23.60 16.61
C GLU A 117 -3.08 -22.12 16.45
N GLU A 118 -2.47 -21.21 17.18
CA GLU A 118 -2.91 -19.82 17.24
C GLU A 118 -2.91 -19.12 15.87
N GLY A 119 -1.79 -19.19 15.15
CA GLY A 119 -1.67 -18.55 13.83
C GLY A 119 -2.65 -19.13 12.82
N PHE A 120 -2.83 -20.45 12.80
CA PHE A 120 -3.79 -21.09 11.91
C PHE A 120 -5.23 -20.66 12.21
N ARG A 121 -5.63 -20.61 13.48
CA ARG A 121 -6.96 -20.15 13.88
C ARG A 121 -7.22 -18.70 13.46
N LEU A 122 -6.24 -17.82 13.60
CA LEU A 122 -6.35 -16.41 13.17
C LEU A 122 -6.51 -16.31 11.65
N LEU A 123 -5.70 -17.02 10.87
CA LEU A 123 -5.82 -17.07 9.42
C LEU A 123 -7.15 -17.67 8.97
N ASP A 124 -7.57 -18.80 9.52
CA ASP A 124 -8.84 -19.45 9.17
C ASP A 124 -10.04 -18.51 9.35
N ASN A 125 -10.06 -17.77 10.46
CA ASN A 125 -11.09 -16.78 10.74
C ASN A 125 -11.06 -15.64 9.71
N CYS A 126 -9.87 -15.06 9.48
CA CYS A 126 -9.71 -13.94 8.54
C CYS A 126 -10.09 -14.35 7.12
N LEU A 127 -9.63 -15.52 6.66
CA LEU A 127 -9.97 -16.05 5.34
C LEU A 127 -11.49 -16.29 5.19
N SER A 128 -12.16 -16.72 6.26
CA SER A 128 -13.62 -16.90 6.23
C SER A 128 -14.35 -15.55 6.14
N TRP A 129 -13.84 -14.50 6.79
CA TRP A 129 -14.38 -13.14 6.64
C TRP A 129 -14.12 -12.58 5.24
N CYS A 130 -12.94 -12.83 4.68
CA CYS A 130 -12.60 -12.43 3.31
C CYS A 130 -13.49 -13.14 2.28
N GLU A 131 -13.77 -14.43 2.46
CA GLU A 131 -14.66 -15.20 1.60
C GLU A 131 -16.09 -14.64 1.61
N GLU A 132 -16.62 -14.33 2.81
CA GLU A 132 -17.95 -13.69 2.96
C GLU A 132 -17.97 -12.27 2.35
N ALA A 133 -16.87 -11.53 2.45
CA ALA A 133 -16.75 -10.18 1.91
C ALA A 133 -16.47 -10.14 0.40
N GLY A 134 -16.07 -11.26 -0.21
CA GLY A 134 -15.64 -11.31 -1.61
C GLY A 134 -14.29 -10.61 -1.86
N ILE A 135 -13.37 -10.69 -0.90
CA ILE A 135 -12.02 -10.12 -0.94
C ILE A 135 -10.99 -11.24 -1.05
N TYR A 136 -10.07 -11.16 -2.01
CA TYR A 136 -8.93 -12.07 -2.09
C TYR A 136 -7.87 -11.74 -1.03
N ALA A 137 -7.31 -12.77 -0.39
CA ALA A 137 -6.30 -12.63 0.66
C ALA A 137 -4.93 -13.13 0.19
N PHE A 138 -3.88 -12.32 0.37
CA PHE A 138 -2.50 -12.72 0.14
C PHE A 138 -1.84 -12.99 1.49
N LEU A 139 -1.32 -14.20 1.66
CA LEU A 139 -0.63 -14.62 2.89
C LEU A 139 0.83 -14.17 2.82
N ASP A 140 1.26 -13.31 3.73
CA ASP A 140 2.58 -12.68 3.72
C ASP A 140 3.43 -13.13 4.91
N LEU A 141 4.52 -13.86 4.62
CA LEU A 141 5.52 -14.19 5.64
C LEU A 141 6.40 -12.97 5.94
N HIS A 142 5.88 -12.11 6.77
CA HIS A 142 6.49 -10.85 7.16
C HIS A 142 7.59 -11.00 8.24
N GLY A 143 7.45 -12.01 9.09
CA GLY A 143 8.44 -12.39 10.09
C GLY A 143 8.86 -13.83 9.94
N ALA A 144 9.84 -14.10 9.09
CA ALA A 144 10.34 -15.44 8.83
C ALA A 144 11.20 -15.98 10.01
N PRO A 145 11.33 -17.32 10.14
CA PRO A 145 12.27 -17.90 11.09
C PRO A 145 13.68 -17.31 10.94
N GLY A 146 14.25 -16.83 12.02
CA GLY A 146 15.57 -16.20 12.04
C GLY A 146 15.62 -14.76 11.48
N GLY A 147 14.52 -14.26 10.90
CA GLY A 147 14.45 -12.97 10.21
C GLY A 147 14.99 -13.02 8.77
N GLN A 148 14.38 -12.28 7.87
CA GLN A 148 14.74 -12.22 6.46
C GLN A 148 15.32 -10.87 6.04
N THR A 149 15.09 -9.81 6.81
CA THR A 149 15.46 -8.45 6.40
C THR A 149 16.83 -8.02 6.88
N GLY A 150 17.21 -8.37 8.10
CA GLY A 150 18.38 -7.81 8.79
C GLY A 150 18.10 -6.42 9.36
N ALA A 151 16.80 -6.05 9.51
CA ALA A 151 16.33 -4.77 10.05
C ALA A 151 15.16 -5.00 11.01
N ASN A 152 14.55 -3.92 11.52
CA ASN A 152 13.48 -3.97 12.52
C ASN A 152 12.08 -4.29 11.97
N ILE A 153 11.93 -4.48 10.68
CA ILE A 153 10.65 -4.75 10.01
C ILE A 153 10.29 -6.26 9.94
N ASP A 154 11.04 -7.09 10.62
CA ASP A 154 10.74 -8.49 10.88
C ASP A 154 10.85 -8.80 12.37
N ASP A 155 10.81 -10.08 12.75
CA ASP A 155 10.96 -10.51 14.16
C ASP A 155 12.36 -11.09 14.47
N CYS A 156 13.42 -10.61 13.81
CA CYS A 156 14.78 -11.06 14.03
C CYS A 156 15.30 -10.72 15.44
N ILE A 157 16.29 -11.48 15.90
CA ILE A 157 16.87 -11.29 17.24
C ILE A 157 17.89 -10.13 17.24
N ASP A 158 18.72 -10.03 16.20
CA ASP A 158 19.97 -9.29 16.21
C ASP A 158 20.28 -8.52 14.93
N ASN A 159 19.27 -8.16 14.16
CA ASN A 159 19.43 -7.44 12.89
C ASN A 159 20.31 -8.19 11.86
N VAL A 160 20.30 -9.51 11.89
CA VAL A 160 20.97 -10.36 10.91
C VAL A 160 19.92 -11.22 10.22
N PRO A 161 19.88 -11.28 8.87
CA PRO A 161 18.91 -12.08 8.14
C PRO A 161 19.29 -13.59 8.20
N ARG A 162 19.08 -14.19 9.38
CA ARG A 162 19.51 -15.56 9.71
C ARG A 162 18.77 -16.61 8.90
N LEU A 163 17.61 -16.31 8.34
CA LEU A 163 16.91 -17.19 7.41
C LEU A 163 17.85 -17.74 6.32
N PHE A 164 18.77 -16.89 5.81
CA PHE A 164 19.67 -17.26 4.72
C PHE A 164 21.00 -17.85 5.19
N ILE A 165 21.24 -17.89 6.50
CA ILE A 165 22.51 -18.33 7.11
C ILE A 165 22.34 -19.62 7.91
N ASP A 166 21.20 -19.73 8.62
CA ASP A 166 20.91 -20.83 9.53
C ASP A 166 19.98 -21.86 8.89
N GLN A 167 20.42 -23.13 8.86
CA GLN A 167 19.68 -24.22 8.22
C GLN A 167 18.34 -24.52 8.93
N ASP A 168 18.28 -24.44 10.27
CA ASP A 168 17.03 -24.69 11.02
C ASP A 168 15.97 -23.62 10.67
N SER A 169 16.39 -22.37 10.54
CA SER A 169 15.52 -21.25 10.10
C SER A 169 15.01 -21.47 8.68
N TRP A 170 15.87 -21.87 7.77
CA TRP A 170 15.51 -22.22 6.40
C TRP A 170 14.49 -23.36 6.33
N ASP A 171 14.78 -24.48 7.03
CA ASP A 171 13.92 -25.66 7.03
C ASP A 171 12.54 -25.36 7.63
N LYS A 172 12.48 -24.55 8.70
CA LYS A 172 11.22 -24.08 9.29
C LYS A 172 10.38 -23.24 8.33
N ALA A 173 11.01 -22.32 7.60
CA ALA A 173 10.29 -21.49 6.64
C ALA A 173 9.71 -22.33 5.49
N ILE A 174 10.48 -23.28 4.97
CA ILE A 174 10.01 -24.22 3.94
C ILE A 174 8.84 -25.06 4.46
N ASP A 175 8.97 -25.62 5.67
CA ASP A 175 7.95 -26.50 6.25
C ASP A 175 6.66 -25.73 6.59
N LEU A 176 6.79 -24.49 7.07
CA LEU A 176 5.65 -23.59 7.30
C LEU A 176 4.86 -23.36 6.02
N TRP A 177 5.54 -23.01 4.92
CA TRP A 177 4.88 -22.80 3.64
C TRP A 177 4.22 -24.05 3.08
N LYS A 178 4.84 -25.23 3.24
CA LYS A 178 4.22 -26.51 2.87
C LYS A 178 2.96 -26.77 3.68
N THR A 179 2.98 -26.49 4.98
CA THR A 179 1.84 -26.68 5.88
C THR A 179 0.69 -25.72 5.53
N LEU A 180 1.00 -24.44 5.24
CA LEU A 180 0.01 -23.46 4.79
C LEU A 180 -0.57 -23.85 3.42
N ALA A 181 0.28 -24.27 2.48
CA ALA A 181 -0.17 -24.74 1.18
C ALA A 181 -1.11 -25.96 1.30
N GLU A 182 -0.75 -26.98 2.09
CA GLU A 182 -1.61 -28.15 2.31
C GLU A 182 -2.97 -27.78 2.93
N ARG A 183 -2.95 -26.81 3.88
CA ARG A 183 -4.17 -26.34 4.53
C ARG A 183 -5.09 -25.55 3.61
N TYR A 184 -4.53 -24.75 2.69
CA TYR A 184 -5.29 -23.76 1.92
C TYR A 184 -5.38 -24.03 0.42
N LYS A 185 -4.75 -25.07 -0.13
CA LYS A 185 -4.70 -25.40 -1.57
C LYS A 185 -6.06 -25.45 -2.28
N ASP A 186 -7.15 -25.67 -1.54
CA ASP A 186 -8.51 -25.72 -2.10
C ASP A 186 -9.35 -24.48 -1.75
N ARG A 187 -8.77 -23.45 -1.10
CA ARG A 187 -9.46 -22.21 -0.73
C ARG A 187 -9.18 -21.09 -1.72
N ALA A 188 -10.06 -20.91 -2.68
CA ALA A 188 -9.92 -19.87 -3.72
C ALA A 188 -9.88 -18.42 -3.20
N VAL A 189 -10.31 -18.17 -1.97
CA VAL A 189 -10.19 -16.87 -1.32
C VAL A 189 -8.73 -16.47 -1.08
N VAL A 190 -7.83 -17.44 -0.95
CA VAL A 190 -6.39 -17.16 -0.94
C VAL A 190 -5.99 -16.79 -2.36
N GLY A 191 -5.65 -15.51 -2.56
CA GLY A 191 -5.23 -14.99 -3.86
C GLY A 191 -3.82 -15.45 -4.22
N GLY A 192 -2.97 -15.61 -3.22
CA GLY A 192 -1.59 -16.07 -3.41
C GLY A 192 -0.76 -16.10 -2.13
N TYR A 193 0.44 -16.64 -2.28
CA TYR A 193 1.46 -16.74 -1.25
C TYR A 193 2.54 -15.69 -1.48
N ASP A 194 2.63 -14.71 -0.59
CA ASP A 194 3.67 -13.70 -0.55
C ASP A 194 4.82 -14.22 0.31
N LEU A 195 5.80 -14.77 -0.37
CA LEU A 195 6.73 -15.74 0.23
C LEU A 195 7.66 -15.14 1.27
N LEU A 196 8.07 -13.88 1.12
CA LEU A 196 8.87 -13.12 2.10
C LEU A 196 8.64 -11.64 1.92
N ASN A 197 8.34 -10.93 3.00
CA ASN A 197 8.32 -9.48 3.04
C ASN A 197 9.75 -8.91 3.07
N GLU A 198 10.05 -7.96 2.19
CA GLU A 198 11.22 -7.06 2.23
C GLU A 198 12.56 -7.74 2.57
N PRO A 199 12.93 -8.83 1.89
CA PRO A 199 14.13 -9.56 2.22
C PRO A 199 15.39 -8.71 1.97
N ILE A 200 16.37 -8.86 2.84
CA ILE A 200 17.71 -8.25 2.77
C ILE A 200 17.63 -6.74 2.63
N ALA A 201 17.70 -6.04 3.76
CA ALA A 201 17.70 -4.57 3.81
C ALA A 201 18.84 -3.96 2.96
N PRO A 202 18.64 -2.75 2.41
CA PRO A 202 19.71 -2.07 1.68
C PRO A 202 20.91 -1.75 2.59
N PRO A 203 22.13 -1.70 2.06
CA PRO A 203 23.36 -1.49 2.86
C PRO A 203 23.37 -0.23 3.73
N ASN A 204 22.59 0.77 3.37
CA ASN A 204 22.48 2.05 4.10
C ASN A 204 21.39 2.05 5.19
N ALA A 205 20.71 0.95 5.42
CA ALA A 205 19.70 0.84 6.48
C ALA A 205 20.26 0.74 7.91
N GLY A 206 21.58 0.83 8.07
CA GLY A 206 22.24 0.99 9.38
C GLY A 206 22.71 -0.31 10.05
N ASN A 207 22.36 -1.49 9.55
CA ASN A 207 22.59 -2.77 10.24
C ASN A 207 23.67 -3.65 9.58
N GLY A 208 24.37 -3.15 8.57
CA GLY A 208 25.40 -3.87 7.82
C GLY A 208 25.04 -4.08 6.34
N ASN A 209 25.98 -4.65 5.60
CA ASN A 209 25.76 -5.01 4.21
C ASN A 209 25.62 -6.53 4.07
N PHE A 210 24.44 -6.98 3.68
CA PHE A 210 24.10 -8.38 3.47
C PHE A 210 23.91 -8.76 2.00
N ASP A 211 24.35 -7.93 1.04
CA ASP A 211 24.21 -8.19 -0.41
C ASP A 211 24.78 -9.53 -0.84
N TYR A 212 25.79 -10.04 -0.12
CA TYR A 212 26.35 -11.37 -0.36
C TYR A 212 25.36 -12.52 -0.17
N LEU A 213 24.19 -12.25 0.47
CA LEU A 213 23.09 -13.21 0.66
C LEU A 213 22.05 -13.18 -0.47
N ILE A 214 22.08 -12.18 -1.38
CA ILE A 214 21.12 -12.11 -2.50
C ILE A 214 21.06 -13.40 -3.33
N PRO A 215 22.18 -14.11 -3.63
CA PRO A 215 22.11 -15.42 -4.27
C PRO A 215 21.36 -16.48 -3.46
N LYS A 216 21.37 -16.37 -2.11
CA LYS A 216 20.63 -17.27 -1.23
C LYS A 216 19.12 -16.98 -1.28
N LEU A 217 18.71 -15.73 -1.44
CA LEU A 217 17.32 -15.36 -1.64
C LEU A 217 16.76 -16.04 -2.91
N THR A 218 17.50 -16.01 -4.01
CA THR A 218 17.11 -16.72 -5.23
C THR A 218 16.91 -18.22 -4.98
N LEU A 219 17.88 -18.86 -4.33
CA LEU A 219 17.81 -20.30 -3.99
C LEU A 219 16.65 -20.62 -3.04
N PHE A 220 16.34 -19.70 -2.12
CA PHE A 220 15.20 -19.86 -1.20
C PHE A 220 13.88 -19.90 -1.99
N TYR A 221 13.66 -18.93 -2.89
CA TYR A 221 12.45 -18.90 -3.70
C TYR A 221 12.32 -20.13 -4.61
N GLU A 222 13.41 -20.54 -5.27
CA GLU A 222 13.41 -21.75 -6.10
C GLU A 222 13.04 -23.00 -5.25
N HIS A 223 13.59 -23.12 -4.04
CA HIS A 223 13.31 -24.24 -3.16
C HIS A 223 11.87 -24.22 -2.65
N VAL A 224 11.41 -23.13 -2.06
CA VAL A 224 10.07 -23.06 -1.45
C VAL A 224 8.98 -23.23 -2.51
N ILE A 225 9.12 -22.64 -3.67
CA ILE A 225 8.17 -22.80 -4.79
C ILE A 225 8.13 -24.27 -5.25
N ALA A 226 9.29 -24.89 -5.43
CA ALA A 226 9.35 -26.31 -5.83
C ALA A 226 8.66 -27.23 -4.81
N GLU A 227 8.80 -26.95 -3.51
CA GLU A 227 8.12 -27.73 -2.45
C GLU A 227 6.61 -27.46 -2.41
N ILE A 228 6.18 -26.21 -2.52
CA ILE A 228 4.75 -25.85 -2.55
C ILE A 228 4.09 -26.47 -3.79
N ARG A 229 4.71 -26.42 -4.97
CA ARG A 229 4.12 -26.95 -6.22
C ARG A 229 3.92 -28.47 -6.21
N LYS A 230 4.54 -29.22 -5.29
CA LYS A 230 4.21 -30.65 -5.04
C LYS A 230 2.85 -30.80 -4.38
N ILE A 231 2.33 -29.77 -3.72
CA ILE A 231 1.12 -29.76 -2.89
C ILE A 231 0.00 -28.95 -3.58
N ASP A 232 0.33 -27.76 -4.06
CA ASP A 232 -0.58 -26.75 -4.58
C ASP A 232 -0.17 -26.30 -5.98
N GLN A 233 -1.00 -26.61 -6.96
CA GLN A 233 -0.78 -26.28 -8.38
C GLN A 233 -1.55 -25.03 -8.82
N LYS A 234 -2.34 -24.39 -7.91
CA LYS A 234 -3.33 -23.39 -8.28
C LYS A 234 -2.94 -21.97 -7.84
N HIS A 235 -2.54 -21.78 -6.59
CA HIS A 235 -2.31 -20.44 -6.05
C HIS A 235 -1.13 -19.72 -6.70
N MET A 236 -1.27 -18.40 -6.77
CA MET A 236 -0.20 -17.51 -7.24
C MET A 236 0.90 -17.38 -6.20
N PHE A 237 2.11 -17.07 -6.68
CA PHE A 237 3.19 -16.58 -5.83
C PHE A 237 3.36 -15.08 -5.99
N SER A 238 3.60 -14.39 -4.90
CA SER A 238 4.06 -13.01 -4.88
C SER A 238 5.53 -13.02 -4.47
N ILE A 239 6.40 -12.44 -5.30
CA ILE A 239 7.85 -12.54 -5.17
C ILE A 239 8.45 -11.15 -5.09
N GLU A 240 9.15 -10.88 -3.99
CA GLU A 240 9.85 -9.63 -3.74
C GLU A 240 11.36 -9.76 -4.01
N GLY A 241 11.95 -8.70 -4.54
CA GLY A 241 13.41 -8.58 -4.65
C GLY A 241 14.05 -8.18 -3.32
N ALA A 242 15.38 -8.15 -3.28
CA ALA A 242 16.12 -7.61 -2.15
C ALA A 242 15.91 -6.10 -1.97
N HIS A 243 16.55 -5.52 -0.93
CA HIS A 243 16.52 -4.09 -0.64
C HIS A 243 15.09 -3.56 -0.47
N TRP A 244 14.31 -4.20 0.42
CA TRP A 244 12.92 -3.83 0.68
C TRP A 244 12.08 -3.83 -0.59
N ALA A 245 12.11 -4.95 -1.33
CA ALA A 245 11.39 -5.16 -2.59
C ALA A 245 11.77 -4.16 -3.72
N ALA A 246 12.92 -3.48 -3.60
CA ALA A 246 13.33 -2.47 -4.56
C ALA A 246 14.41 -2.95 -5.55
N ASP A 247 15.22 -3.95 -5.23
CA ASP A 247 16.22 -4.52 -6.11
C ASP A 247 15.63 -5.63 -6.99
N LEU A 248 15.86 -5.54 -8.30
CA LEU A 248 15.32 -6.49 -9.27
C LEU A 248 16.36 -7.50 -9.79
N SER A 249 17.54 -7.56 -9.19
CA SER A 249 18.66 -8.37 -9.66
C SER A 249 18.40 -9.88 -9.69
N ILE A 250 17.53 -10.37 -8.79
CA ILE A 250 17.13 -11.78 -8.75
C ILE A 250 16.20 -12.18 -9.91
N PHE A 251 15.51 -11.22 -10.54
CA PHE A 251 14.55 -11.47 -11.60
C PHE A 251 15.24 -11.60 -12.97
N THR A 252 16.06 -12.64 -13.12
CA THR A 252 16.69 -13.02 -14.41
C THR A 252 15.80 -13.93 -15.24
N LYS A 253 14.78 -14.52 -14.62
CA LYS A 253 13.74 -15.38 -15.19
C LYS A 253 12.51 -15.33 -14.29
N LYS A 254 11.38 -15.86 -14.74
CA LYS A 254 10.25 -16.15 -13.84
C LYS A 254 10.64 -17.26 -12.84
N PHE A 255 10.18 -17.15 -11.63
CA PHE A 255 10.29 -18.22 -10.62
C PHE A 255 9.16 -19.25 -10.80
N ASP A 256 8.00 -18.82 -11.27
CA ASP A 256 6.84 -19.65 -11.59
C ASP A 256 6.00 -18.97 -12.68
N GLU A 257 5.24 -19.73 -13.47
CA GLU A 257 4.37 -19.16 -14.50
C GLU A 257 3.18 -18.40 -13.88
N ASN A 258 2.73 -18.77 -12.67
CA ASN A 258 1.65 -18.12 -11.94
C ASN A 258 2.20 -17.25 -10.80
N MET A 259 2.86 -16.15 -11.13
CA MET A 259 3.47 -15.25 -10.16
C MET A 259 3.19 -13.77 -10.43
N LEU A 260 3.30 -12.98 -9.37
CA LEU A 260 3.42 -11.54 -9.38
C LEU A 260 4.88 -11.13 -9.11
N LEU A 261 5.40 -10.18 -9.85
CA LEU A 261 6.57 -9.42 -9.44
C LEU A 261 6.07 -8.32 -8.49
N HIS A 262 6.40 -8.50 -7.23
CA HIS A 262 5.99 -7.63 -6.13
C HIS A 262 7.07 -6.59 -5.84
N PHE A 263 6.66 -5.34 -5.65
CA PHE A 263 7.56 -4.25 -5.29
C PHE A 263 6.89 -3.26 -4.34
N HIS A 264 7.69 -2.50 -3.59
CA HIS A 264 7.25 -1.49 -2.65
C HIS A 264 7.65 -0.07 -3.08
N ARG A 265 6.78 0.94 -2.83
CA ARG A 265 7.06 2.35 -3.09
C ARG A 265 6.34 3.26 -2.11
N TYR A 266 7.10 4.13 -1.43
CA TYR A 266 6.59 5.07 -0.44
C TYR A 266 6.98 6.52 -0.72
N ALA A 267 8.27 6.84 -0.81
CA ALA A 267 8.84 8.18 -0.83
C ALA A 267 9.26 8.63 -2.24
N GLU A 268 8.50 8.30 -3.24
CA GLU A 268 8.81 8.62 -4.63
C GLU A 268 7.90 9.73 -5.17
N ILE A 269 8.46 10.56 -6.05
CA ILE A 269 7.65 11.50 -6.84
C ILE A 269 6.67 10.70 -7.71
N PRO A 270 5.34 10.95 -7.66
CA PRO A 270 4.33 10.12 -8.31
C PRO A 270 4.22 10.40 -9.81
N ASP A 271 5.28 10.11 -10.56
CA ASP A 271 5.32 10.12 -12.02
C ASP A 271 5.74 8.75 -12.58
N ILE A 272 5.61 8.55 -13.88
CA ILE A 272 5.87 7.25 -14.52
C ILE A 272 7.30 6.75 -14.27
N LYS A 273 8.26 7.63 -13.98
CA LYS A 273 9.64 7.25 -13.73
C LYS A 273 9.81 6.38 -12.50
N CYS A 274 8.97 6.60 -11.46
CA CYS A 274 9.02 5.79 -10.25
C CYS A 274 8.58 4.34 -10.49
N LEU A 275 7.77 4.08 -11.51
CA LEU A 275 7.29 2.75 -11.89
C LEU A 275 8.08 2.14 -13.06
N LYS A 276 8.84 2.96 -13.80
CA LYS A 276 9.43 2.56 -15.09
C LYS A 276 10.30 1.30 -15.01
N LYS A 277 11.19 1.18 -14.03
CA LYS A 277 12.07 0.01 -13.93
C LYS A 277 11.31 -1.30 -13.72
N TYR A 278 10.17 -1.25 -13.03
CA TYR A 278 9.31 -2.41 -12.81
C TYR A 278 8.52 -2.75 -14.07
N ILE A 279 7.98 -1.73 -14.75
CA ILE A 279 7.31 -1.89 -16.05
C ILE A 279 8.28 -2.48 -17.09
N ASP A 280 9.51 -1.99 -17.15
CA ASP A 280 10.54 -2.53 -18.05
C ASP A 280 10.84 -4.01 -17.74
N LYS A 281 10.97 -4.37 -16.45
CA LYS A 281 11.19 -5.76 -16.02
C LYS A 281 9.99 -6.65 -16.29
N SER A 282 8.78 -6.15 -16.07
CA SER A 282 7.54 -6.84 -16.45
C SER A 282 7.47 -7.13 -17.96
N ASN A 283 7.86 -6.15 -18.79
CA ASN A 283 7.94 -6.33 -20.24
C ASN A 283 9.01 -7.36 -20.66
N GLU A 284 10.15 -7.37 -19.97
CA GLU A 284 11.25 -8.32 -20.23
C GLU A 284 10.83 -9.77 -19.94
N LEU A 285 10.14 -9.98 -18.82
CA LEU A 285 9.80 -11.31 -18.32
C LEU A 285 8.38 -11.75 -18.66
N ASP A 286 7.53 -10.87 -19.21
CA ASP A 286 6.10 -11.10 -19.39
C ASP A 286 5.42 -11.56 -18.09
N VAL A 287 5.52 -10.74 -17.03
CA VAL A 287 5.03 -11.03 -15.68
C VAL A 287 4.13 -9.91 -15.16
N ALA A 288 3.05 -10.25 -14.45
CA ALA A 288 2.17 -9.28 -13.81
C ALA A 288 2.89 -8.57 -12.65
N LEU A 289 2.61 -7.26 -12.50
CA LEU A 289 3.14 -6.42 -11.43
C LEU A 289 2.15 -6.26 -10.29
N TRP A 290 2.66 -6.17 -9.08
CA TRP A 290 1.90 -5.77 -7.91
C TRP A 290 2.71 -4.77 -7.06
N LEU A 291 2.17 -3.56 -6.89
CA LEU A 291 2.64 -2.60 -5.88
C LEU A 291 2.06 -3.06 -4.53
N GLY A 292 2.64 -4.14 -3.99
CA GLY A 292 2.04 -4.87 -2.89
C GLY A 292 2.22 -4.23 -1.52
N GLU A 293 3.03 -3.16 -1.44
CA GLU A 293 3.08 -2.29 -0.28
C GLU A 293 3.43 -0.86 -0.67
N SER A 294 2.63 0.09 -0.16
CA SER A 294 2.73 1.50 -0.48
C SER A 294 1.88 2.31 0.52
N GLY A 295 2.02 3.62 0.53
CA GLY A 295 1.18 4.46 1.38
C GLY A 295 1.96 5.31 2.36
N GLU A 296 1.44 5.46 3.58
CA GLU A 296 1.99 6.27 4.67
C GLU A 296 2.40 7.68 4.26
N ASN A 297 1.71 8.21 3.23
CA ASN A 297 1.98 9.50 2.63
C ASN A 297 0.76 10.43 2.81
N ILE A 298 0.75 11.57 2.15
CA ILE A 298 -0.36 12.51 2.16
C ILE A 298 -1.44 12.12 1.15
N ASN A 299 -2.67 12.58 1.36
CA ASN A 299 -3.82 12.26 0.51
C ASN A 299 -3.62 12.63 -0.96
N GLU A 300 -2.98 13.77 -1.24
CA GLU A 300 -2.66 14.19 -2.60
C GLU A 300 -1.74 13.19 -3.31
N TRP A 301 -0.81 12.57 -2.59
CA TRP A 301 0.06 11.53 -3.14
C TRP A 301 -0.74 10.29 -3.56
N TYR A 302 -1.73 9.90 -2.75
CA TYR A 302 -2.62 8.79 -3.07
C TYR A 302 -3.40 9.06 -4.36
N ALA A 303 -3.96 10.26 -4.51
CA ALA A 303 -4.69 10.66 -5.71
C ALA A 303 -3.80 10.74 -6.97
N ALA A 304 -2.48 10.81 -6.83
CA ALA A 304 -1.54 10.84 -7.95
C ALA A 304 -1.01 9.46 -8.33
N ILE A 305 -0.56 8.65 -7.34
CA ILE A 305 0.18 7.39 -7.62
C ILE A 305 -0.74 6.22 -8.02
N TYR A 306 -1.89 6.04 -7.35
CA TYR A 306 -2.71 4.86 -7.61
C TYR A 306 -3.40 4.86 -8.97
N PRO A 307 -3.96 5.98 -9.48
CA PRO A 307 -4.44 6.02 -10.86
C PRO A 307 -3.34 5.82 -11.90
N LEU A 308 -2.11 6.26 -11.60
CA LEU A 308 -0.96 5.99 -12.45
C LEU A 308 -0.65 4.49 -12.49
N ALA A 309 -0.64 3.81 -11.33
CA ALA A 309 -0.48 2.37 -11.25
C ALA A 309 -1.61 1.63 -12.00
N GLU A 310 -2.87 2.01 -11.75
CA GLU A 310 -4.04 1.43 -12.43
C GLU A 310 -3.97 1.55 -13.94
N SER A 311 -3.60 2.73 -14.46
CA SER A 311 -3.46 2.97 -15.91
C SER A 311 -2.37 2.11 -16.55
N ALA A 312 -1.38 1.70 -15.78
CA ALA A 312 -0.32 0.78 -16.20
C ALA A 312 -0.66 -0.70 -15.95
N GLY A 313 -1.89 -1.02 -15.52
CA GLY A 313 -2.32 -2.39 -15.21
C GLY A 313 -1.70 -2.96 -13.94
N ILE A 314 -1.23 -2.10 -13.03
CA ILE A 314 -0.56 -2.49 -11.79
C ILE A 314 -1.57 -2.42 -10.64
N GLY A 315 -1.90 -3.57 -10.06
CA GLY A 315 -2.65 -3.63 -8.80
C GLY A 315 -1.82 -3.13 -7.63
N TYR A 316 -2.48 -2.74 -6.54
CA TYR A 316 -1.79 -2.19 -5.38
C TYR A 316 -2.39 -2.64 -4.06
N ASN A 317 -1.57 -2.57 -3.02
CA ASN A 317 -1.94 -2.75 -1.63
C ASN A 317 -1.28 -1.66 -0.79
N LEU A 318 -2.07 -1.01 0.05
CA LEU A 318 -1.59 0.08 0.88
C LEU A 318 -1.22 -0.42 2.28
N TRP A 319 -0.37 0.32 2.96
CA TRP A 319 0.11 0.03 4.30
C TRP A 319 -0.10 1.19 5.27
N PRO A 320 -0.54 0.89 6.50
CA PRO A 320 -1.41 -0.21 6.94
C PRO A 320 -2.88 0.22 6.99
N TRP A 321 -3.82 -0.73 7.14
CA TRP A 321 -5.24 -0.46 7.30
C TRP A 321 -5.56 0.47 8.47
N LYS A 322 -4.91 0.23 9.61
CA LYS A 322 -5.01 1.11 10.79
C LYS A 322 -3.75 1.05 11.65
N LYS A 323 -3.45 2.12 12.34
CA LYS A 323 -2.40 2.26 13.38
C LYS A 323 -2.74 3.37 14.37
N MET A 324 -1.99 3.49 15.46
CA MET A 324 -2.26 4.48 16.51
C MET A 324 -1.99 5.91 16.01
N ASP A 325 -2.90 6.83 16.35
CA ASP A 325 -2.79 8.30 16.18
C ASP A 325 -2.24 8.74 14.80
N CYS A 326 -2.78 8.17 13.72
CA CYS A 326 -2.38 8.49 12.35
C CYS A 326 -3.47 9.23 11.57
N THR A 327 -3.10 9.86 10.45
CA THR A 327 -4.01 10.56 9.53
C THR A 327 -3.94 10.05 8.09
N ASN A 328 -3.10 9.05 7.85
CA ASN A 328 -2.77 8.54 6.52
C ASN A 328 -3.14 7.06 6.31
N SER A 329 -3.94 6.51 7.21
CA SER A 329 -4.62 5.24 7.07
C SER A 329 -6.14 5.46 7.12
N PRO A 330 -6.97 4.56 6.59
CA PRO A 330 -8.43 4.70 6.66
C PRO A 330 -8.97 4.80 8.09
N TYR A 331 -8.28 4.16 9.03
CA TYR A 331 -8.64 4.21 10.44
C TYR A 331 -7.43 4.53 11.33
N SER A 332 -7.69 5.31 12.38
CA SER A 332 -6.72 5.59 13.44
C SER A 332 -7.21 4.99 14.74
N VAL A 333 -6.38 4.14 15.35
CA VAL A 333 -6.59 3.68 16.74
C VAL A 333 -6.27 4.84 17.66
N ASN A 334 -7.24 5.28 18.44
CA ASN A 334 -7.04 6.38 19.39
C ASN A 334 -6.07 5.96 20.50
N GLY A 335 -5.02 6.76 20.74
CA GLY A 335 -4.06 6.50 21.81
C GLY A 335 -4.76 6.46 23.18
N PRO A 336 -4.45 5.49 24.06
CA PRO A 336 -5.09 5.41 25.36
C PRO A 336 -4.64 6.56 26.28
N LYS A 337 -5.50 6.92 27.22
CA LYS A 337 -5.16 7.92 28.22
C LYS A 337 -3.89 7.53 28.99
N ASP A 338 -3.06 8.51 29.29
CA ASP A 338 -1.79 8.31 29.99
C ASP A 338 -0.74 7.47 29.24
N TYR A 339 -0.91 7.23 27.92
CA TYR A 339 0.01 6.43 27.13
C TYR A 339 1.44 6.97 27.14
N GLN A 340 1.62 8.26 27.35
CA GLN A 340 2.93 8.88 27.50
C GLN A 340 3.78 8.20 28.59
N LYS A 341 3.17 7.65 29.65
CA LYS A 341 3.90 6.91 30.69
C LYS A 341 4.53 5.61 30.15
N VAL A 342 3.89 4.98 29.17
CA VAL A 342 4.45 3.80 28.46
C VAL A 342 5.61 4.24 27.56
N LEU A 343 5.44 5.32 26.79
CA LEU A 343 6.50 5.87 25.95
C LEU A 343 7.71 6.33 26.77
N ASP A 344 7.48 6.98 27.91
CA ASP A 344 8.55 7.38 28.82
C ASP A 344 9.35 6.16 29.31
N TYR A 345 8.67 5.07 29.69
CA TYR A 345 9.33 3.82 30.09
C TYR A 345 10.12 3.17 28.94
N ILE A 346 9.57 3.16 27.72
CA ILE A 346 10.25 2.69 26.51
C ILE A 346 11.54 3.51 26.31
N GLY A 347 11.49 4.81 26.52
CA GLY A 347 12.64 5.72 26.47
C GLY A 347 13.64 5.60 27.66
N GLY A 348 13.45 4.64 28.57
CA GLY A 348 14.33 4.40 29.73
C GLY A 348 13.91 5.13 31.01
N GLY A 349 12.69 5.70 31.04
CA GLY A 349 12.12 6.35 32.23
C GLY A 349 11.62 5.38 33.28
N VAL A 350 10.91 5.92 34.28
CA VAL A 350 10.41 5.17 35.44
C VAL A 350 9.22 4.30 35.07
N HIS A 351 9.18 3.10 35.61
CA HIS A 351 8.04 2.17 35.46
C HIS A 351 6.77 2.77 36.09
N PRO A 352 5.63 2.86 35.35
CA PRO A 352 4.42 3.54 35.82
C PRO A 352 3.66 2.81 36.92
N GLY A 353 4.07 1.59 37.25
CA GLY A 353 3.38 0.64 38.12
C GLY A 353 2.43 -0.29 37.34
N PHE A 354 2.35 -1.55 37.77
CA PHE A 354 1.59 -2.59 37.05
C PHE A 354 0.12 -2.22 36.83
N GLU A 355 -0.56 -1.71 37.85
CA GLU A 355 -1.97 -1.34 37.74
C GLU A 355 -2.22 -0.20 36.74
N ALA A 356 -1.31 0.80 36.71
CA ALA A 356 -1.43 1.89 35.77
C ALA A 356 -1.17 1.41 34.34
N ALA A 357 -0.12 0.59 34.12
CA ALA A 357 0.18 0.01 32.82
C ALA A 357 -0.98 -0.86 32.30
N ARG A 358 -1.53 -1.73 33.15
CA ARG A 358 -2.68 -2.58 32.77
C ARG A 358 -3.90 -1.77 32.35
N ARG A 359 -4.26 -0.71 33.08
CA ARG A 359 -5.37 0.18 32.67
C ARG A 359 -5.12 0.82 31.29
N ILE A 360 -3.89 1.25 31.01
CA ILE A 360 -3.53 1.82 29.72
C ILE A 360 -3.70 0.77 28.61
N PHE A 361 -3.21 -0.45 28.81
CA PHE A 361 -3.34 -1.51 27.82
C PHE A 361 -4.77 -2.05 27.69
N ASP A 362 -5.57 -2.09 28.76
CA ASP A 362 -7.01 -2.43 28.69
C ASP A 362 -7.77 -1.40 27.82
N GLU A 363 -7.48 -0.09 27.99
CA GLU A 363 -8.06 0.96 27.14
C GLU A 363 -7.58 0.83 25.70
N TYR A 364 -6.31 0.50 25.45
CA TYR A 364 -5.79 0.26 24.11
C TYR A 364 -6.50 -0.91 23.41
N LEU A 365 -6.75 -2.01 24.13
CA LEU A 365 -7.51 -3.15 23.59
C LEU A 365 -8.92 -2.75 23.13
N GLU A 366 -9.60 -1.88 23.88
CA GLU A 366 -10.92 -1.36 23.48
C GLU A 366 -10.81 -0.41 22.29
N ASN A 367 -9.80 0.46 22.26
CA ASN A 367 -9.57 1.42 21.19
C ASN A 367 -9.19 0.75 19.87
N CYS A 368 -8.64 -0.48 19.90
CA CYS A 368 -8.32 -1.25 18.69
C CYS A 368 -9.55 -1.72 17.92
N LYS A 369 -10.73 -1.83 18.56
CA LYS A 369 -11.95 -2.25 17.87
C LYS A 369 -12.37 -1.20 16.84
N LEU A 370 -12.77 -1.63 15.64
CA LEU A 370 -13.07 -0.73 14.53
C LEU A 370 -14.04 0.39 14.90
N ASP A 371 -15.10 0.06 15.66
CA ASP A 371 -16.14 1.02 16.07
C ASP A 371 -15.62 2.12 17.02
N ASN A 372 -14.45 1.92 17.65
CA ASN A 372 -13.79 2.87 18.53
C ASN A 372 -12.64 3.62 17.84
N CYS A 373 -12.30 3.26 16.62
CA CYS A 373 -11.30 3.96 15.81
C CYS A 373 -11.88 5.23 15.20
N THR A 374 -11.00 6.19 14.90
CA THR A 374 -11.36 7.37 14.11
C THR A 374 -11.28 7.03 12.63
N GLU A 375 -12.38 7.19 11.89
CA GLU A 375 -12.43 6.98 10.43
C GLU A 375 -11.87 8.20 9.68
N HIS A 376 -11.04 7.95 8.66
CA HIS A 376 -10.49 8.94 7.74
C HIS A 376 -10.98 8.62 6.31
N ILE A 377 -12.26 8.90 6.05
CA ILE A 377 -12.89 8.61 4.74
C ILE A 377 -12.20 9.35 3.58
N ASP A 378 -11.58 10.48 3.85
CA ASP A 378 -10.81 11.25 2.89
C ASP A 378 -9.58 10.49 2.36
N VAL A 379 -8.95 9.63 3.15
CA VAL A 379 -7.90 8.71 2.69
C VAL A 379 -8.45 7.82 1.58
N THR A 380 -9.54 7.10 1.84
CA THR A 380 -10.19 6.23 0.85
C THR A 380 -10.63 6.99 -0.39
N ASN A 381 -11.21 8.19 -0.20
CA ASN A 381 -11.65 9.02 -1.31
C ASN A 381 -10.51 9.43 -2.23
N HIS A 382 -9.33 9.74 -1.69
CA HIS A 382 -8.16 10.08 -2.51
C HIS A 382 -7.54 8.84 -3.18
N VAL A 383 -7.48 7.70 -2.49
CA VAL A 383 -6.98 6.45 -3.05
C VAL A 383 -7.82 6.01 -4.25
N LEU A 384 -9.14 5.98 -4.10
CA LEU A 384 -10.07 5.49 -5.11
C LEU A 384 -10.61 6.60 -6.03
N ARG A 385 -10.22 7.86 -5.80
CA ARG A 385 -10.76 9.06 -6.48
C ARG A 385 -12.29 9.13 -6.46
N HIS A 386 -12.87 8.80 -5.30
CA HIS A 386 -14.28 9.03 -5.00
C HIS A 386 -14.49 10.48 -4.53
N ALA A 387 -15.48 11.19 -5.07
CA ALA A 387 -15.85 12.51 -4.55
C ALA A 387 -16.45 12.40 -3.11
N PRO A 388 -16.10 13.29 -2.17
CA PRO A 388 -15.23 14.46 -2.37
C PRO A 388 -13.73 14.13 -2.24
N PHE A 389 -12.93 14.62 -3.18
CA PHE A 389 -11.47 14.61 -3.08
C PHE A 389 -10.88 15.77 -3.87
N SER A 390 -9.59 16.02 -3.73
CA SER A 390 -8.90 17.08 -4.45
C SER A 390 -7.50 16.66 -4.89
N MET A 391 -7.00 17.28 -5.96
CA MET A 391 -5.68 17.00 -6.50
C MET A 391 -5.09 18.22 -7.18
N ARG A 392 -3.78 18.25 -7.36
CA ARG A 392 -3.12 19.29 -8.15
C ARG A 392 -3.40 19.08 -9.64
N ALA A 393 -3.51 20.16 -10.37
CA ALA A 393 -3.71 20.08 -11.82
C ALA A 393 -2.49 19.48 -12.55
N SER A 394 -1.31 19.54 -11.95
CA SER A 394 -0.11 18.88 -12.43
C SER A 394 -0.17 17.35 -12.38
N ASP A 395 -1.12 16.76 -11.62
CA ASP A 395 -1.26 15.32 -11.43
C ASP A 395 -2.24 14.68 -12.43
N PHE A 396 -2.26 15.21 -13.67
CA PHE A 396 -3.00 14.64 -14.79
C PHE A 396 -2.55 13.21 -15.11
N ASP A 397 -3.37 12.43 -15.80
CA ASP A 397 -3.07 11.06 -16.20
C ASP A 397 -1.86 11.03 -17.17
N GLU A 398 -0.70 10.62 -16.70
CA GLU A 398 0.54 10.59 -17.49
C GLU A 398 0.61 9.38 -18.43
N TYR A 399 -0.04 8.29 -18.05
CA TYR A 399 -0.10 7.05 -18.83
C TYR A 399 -1.54 6.82 -19.34
N PRO A 400 -1.78 6.33 -20.57
CA PRO A 400 -0.85 5.79 -21.57
C PRO A 400 0.04 6.82 -22.27
N GLY A 401 -0.19 8.14 -22.10
CA GLY A 401 0.72 9.15 -22.58
C GLY A 401 0.16 10.11 -23.64
N ARG A 402 1.09 10.83 -24.28
CA ARG A 402 0.79 11.90 -25.22
C ARG A 402 -0.16 11.46 -26.35
N GLY A 403 -1.18 12.27 -26.63
CA GLY A 403 -2.20 12.01 -27.66
C GLY A 403 -3.39 11.19 -27.12
N THR A 404 -3.26 10.55 -25.96
CA THR A 404 -4.32 9.75 -25.33
C THR A 404 -4.79 10.41 -24.04
N SER A 405 -3.95 10.45 -23.01
CA SER A 405 -4.28 11.02 -21.70
C SER A 405 -3.87 12.49 -21.55
N PHE A 406 -2.94 12.95 -22.37
CA PHE A 406 -2.59 14.37 -22.47
C PHE A 406 -2.04 14.70 -23.87
N SER A 407 -2.03 15.98 -24.22
CA SER A 407 -1.34 16.50 -25.42
C SER A 407 -0.83 17.89 -25.14
N GLY A 408 0.48 18.07 -25.21
CA GLY A 408 1.18 19.33 -25.05
C GLY A 408 2.26 19.52 -26.10
N CYS A 409 2.53 20.78 -26.44
CA CYS A 409 3.53 21.19 -27.42
C CYS A 409 4.66 22.01 -26.79
N SER A 410 4.66 22.20 -25.49
CA SER A 410 5.61 23.04 -24.77
C SER A 410 6.99 22.43 -24.71
N ALA A 411 8.02 23.28 -24.73
CA ALA A 411 9.39 22.89 -24.46
C ALA A 411 9.51 22.32 -23.04
N GLU A 412 10.42 21.39 -22.86
CA GLU A 412 10.69 20.77 -21.56
C GLU A 412 11.04 21.80 -20.48
N ASN A 413 10.50 21.60 -19.28
CA ASN A 413 10.96 22.28 -18.09
C ASN A 413 12.19 21.54 -17.53
N ALA A 414 13.36 21.80 -18.08
CA ALA A 414 14.61 21.16 -17.64
C ALA A 414 14.93 21.36 -16.14
N GLU A 415 14.33 22.38 -15.51
CA GLU A 415 14.55 22.75 -14.11
C GLU A 415 13.58 22.05 -13.13
N ILE A 416 12.52 21.42 -13.63
CA ILE A 416 11.50 20.75 -12.82
C ILE A 416 11.66 19.24 -12.99
N SER A 417 11.97 18.53 -11.91
CA SER A 417 12.14 17.06 -11.96
C SER A 417 10.83 16.31 -12.16
N TYR A 418 9.71 16.85 -11.65
CA TYR A 418 8.40 16.25 -11.78
C TYR A 418 7.89 16.33 -13.22
N ARG A 419 7.51 15.18 -13.80
CA ARG A 419 7.00 15.04 -15.17
C ARG A 419 7.89 15.67 -16.25
N SER A 420 9.19 15.75 -16.01
CA SER A 420 10.14 16.21 -17.02
C SER A 420 10.14 15.25 -18.22
N GLY A 421 10.15 15.81 -19.43
CA GLY A 421 10.11 15.03 -20.68
C GLY A 421 8.71 14.71 -21.20
N CYS A 422 7.63 14.98 -20.46
CA CYS A 422 6.28 14.75 -20.95
C CYS A 422 5.83 15.80 -22.00
N GLY A 423 6.46 16.98 -22.04
CA GLY A 423 6.14 18.06 -22.95
C GLY A 423 4.93 18.93 -22.54
N MET A 424 4.48 18.79 -21.30
CA MET A 424 3.55 19.73 -20.65
C MET A 424 4.35 20.74 -19.85
N LYS A 425 3.89 22.00 -19.81
CA LYS A 425 4.57 23.06 -19.08
C LYS A 425 4.03 23.16 -17.66
N LEU A 426 4.91 22.97 -16.68
CA LEU A 426 4.63 23.21 -15.27
C LEU A 426 5.27 24.53 -14.81
N VAL A 427 4.72 25.13 -13.76
CA VAL A 427 5.26 26.31 -13.11
C VAL A 427 5.17 26.14 -11.60
N GLU A 428 6.22 26.54 -10.90
CA GLU A 428 6.21 26.54 -9.45
C GLU A 428 5.28 27.64 -8.93
N LEU A 429 4.26 27.27 -8.16
CA LEU A 429 3.29 28.19 -7.55
C LEU A 429 3.58 28.45 -6.08
N GLU A 430 4.19 27.51 -5.40
CA GLU A 430 4.48 27.55 -3.97
C GLU A 430 5.92 27.12 -3.73
N ALA A 431 6.59 27.74 -2.75
CA ALA A 431 7.90 27.27 -2.30
C ALA A 431 7.79 25.89 -1.62
N ALA A 432 8.90 25.17 -1.60
CA ALA A 432 9.01 23.93 -0.83
C ALA A 432 8.67 24.20 0.65
N LYS A 433 7.88 23.31 1.24
CA LYS A 433 7.42 23.38 2.64
C LYS A 433 8.16 22.36 3.49
N GLU A 434 7.98 22.41 4.80
CA GLU A 434 8.39 21.30 5.67
C GLU A 434 7.62 20.03 5.29
N LYS A 435 8.25 18.87 5.46
CA LYS A 435 7.62 17.58 5.21
C LYS A 435 6.40 17.40 6.11
N ARG A 436 5.29 17.01 5.52
CA ARG A 436 4.01 16.74 6.23
C ARG A 436 3.97 15.34 6.84
N CYS A 437 4.76 14.43 6.30
CA CYS A 437 4.98 13.08 6.81
C CYS A 437 6.36 12.57 6.41
N VAL A 438 6.77 11.41 6.91
CA VAL A 438 8.10 10.81 6.67
C VAL A 438 8.39 10.67 5.18
N PHE A 439 7.40 10.25 4.40
CA PHE A 439 7.54 9.95 2.97
C PHE A 439 7.14 11.10 2.03
N ASP A 440 6.85 12.31 2.56
CA ASP A 440 6.50 13.47 1.74
C ASP A 440 7.68 13.88 0.84
N CYS A 441 7.47 13.86 -0.47
CA CYS A 441 8.45 14.23 -1.49
C CYS A 441 8.18 15.61 -2.14
N GLN A 442 7.15 16.33 -1.70
CA GLN A 442 6.87 17.74 -2.00
C GLN A 442 6.76 18.08 -3.50
N TRP A 443 6.22 17.17 -4.32
CA TRP A 443 6.00 17.41 -5.76
C TRP A 443 4.77 18.28 -6.05
N ASP A 444 3.87 18.47 -5.10
CA ASP A 444 2.53 19.06 -5.25
C ASP A 444 2.49 20.59 -5.25
N ARG A 445 3.62 21.23 -5.52
CA ARG A 445 3.78 22.69 -5.53
C ARG A 445 3.64 23.35 -6.91
N TYR A 446 3.38 22.55 -7.93
CA TYR A 446 3.35 23.02 -9.31
C TYR A 446 1.92 23.25 -9.80
N GLY A 447 1.76 24.26 -10.67
CA GLY A 447 0.60 24.45 -11.52
C GLY A 447 0.87 23.97 -12.94
N LEU A 448 -0.20 23.65 -13.66
CA LEU A 448 -0.16 23.20 -15.04
C LEU A 448 -0.53 24.33 -15.98
N ILE A 449 0.32 24.67 -16.94
CA ILE A 449 0.01 25.60 -18.00
C ILE A 449 -0.58 24.82 -19.17
N LEU A 450 -1.78 25.24 -19.60
CA LEU A 450 -2.43 24.80 -20.82
C LEU A 450 -2.49 25.97 -21.78
N SER A 451 -1.94 25.78 -22.98
CA SER A 451 -1.99 26.71 -24.11
C SER A 451 -2.89 26.15 -25.22
N ASP A 452 -3.15 26.97 -26.27
CA ASP A 452 -4.05 26.61 -27.37
C ASP A 452 -3.91 25.14 -27.83
N SER A 453 -5.04 24.45 -27.85
CA SER A 453 -5.18 23.04 -28.27
C SER A 453 -4.53 22.00 -27.34
N GLU A 454 -3.88 22.41 -26.25
CA GLU A 454 -3.35 21.47 -25.26
C GLU A 454 -4.48 20.92 -24.35
N PHE A 455 -4.37 19.64 -24.00
CA PHE A 455 -5.33 19.00 -23.11
C PHE A 455 -4.68 18.05 -22.10
N VAL A 456 -5.41 17.81 -21.02
CA VAL A 456 -5.11 16.79 -20.01
C VAL A 456 -6.37 16.04 -19.62
N CYS A 457 -6.19 14.78 -19.17
CA CYS A 457 -7.24 13.95 -18.62
C CYS A 457 -6.96 13.63 -17.16
N TYR A 458 -8.03 13.33 -16.42
CA TYR A 458 -7.98 12.91 -15.03
C TYR A 458 -8.95 11.76 -14.83
N THR A 459 -8.47 10.58 -14.50
CA THR A 459 -9.30 9.44 -14.11
C THR A 459 -10.01 9.74 -12.80
N VAL A 460 -11.31 9.46 -12.75
CA VAL A 460 -12.15 9.52 -11.53
C VAL A 460 -13.00 8.26 -11.47
N GLU A 461 -13.35 7.81 -10.28
CA GLU A 461 -14.21 6.64 -10.16
C GLU A 461 -15.57 6.90 -10.78
N PRO A 462 -16.10 6.02 -11.64
CA PRO A 462 -17.42 6.16 -12.23
C PRO A 462 -18.51 6.02 -11.15
N GLY A 463 -19.44 6.95 -11.09
CA GLY A 463 -20.51 6.85 -10.09
C GLY A 463 -21.48 8.00 -10.09
N GLN A 464 -21.39 8.87 -9.12
CA GLN A 464 -22.36 9.91 -8.84
C GLN A 464 -22.18 11.17 -9.73
N GLU A 465 -23.20 12.04 -9.73
CA GLU A 465 -23.05 13.38 -10.29
C GLU A 465 -22.00 14.16 -9.49
N VAL A 466 -20.95 14.63 -10.17
CA VAL A 466 -19.81 15.31 -9.55
C VAL A 466 -19.78 16.77 -9.99
N ARG A 467 -19.57 17.67 -9.04
CA ARG A 467 -19.24 19.07 -9.28
C ARG A 467 -17.73 19.25 -9.24
N LEU A 468 -17.14 19.60 -10.37
CA LEU A 468 -15.71 19.88 -10.49
C LEU A 468 -15.48 21.39 -10.34
N LYS A 469 -14.65 21.77 -9.38
CA LYS A 469 -14.14 23.12 -9.21
C LYS A 469 -12.72 23.20 -9.70
N LEU A 470 -12.49 24.01 -10.74
CA LEU A 470 -11.16 24.28 -11.27
C LEU A 470 -10.65 25.59 -10.68
N LYS A 471 -9.48 25.57 -10.08
CA LYS A 471 -8.78 26.75 -9.57
C LYS A 471 -7.66 27.15 -10.51
N PHE A 472 -7.52 28.48 -10.73
CA PHE A 472 -6.53 29.06 -11.62
C PHE A 472 -5.59 29.99 -10.84
N ALA A 473 -4.31 29.92 -11.18
CA ALA A 473 -3.35 30.94 -10.76
C ALA A 473 -3.57 32.23 -11.54
N LYS A 474 -3.36 33.36 -10.86
CA LYS A 474 -3.48 34.71 -11.47
C LYS A 474 -2.30 35.02 -12.39
N GLY A 475 -2.52 36.00 -13.29
CA GLY A 475 -1.46 36.53 -14.15
C GLY A 475 -1.37 35.87 -15.53
N TYR A 476 -2.35 35.06 -15.90
CA TYR A 476 -2.46 34.42 -17.21
C TYR A 476 -3.59 35.04 -18.04
N PRO A 477 -3.48 35.05 -19.39
CA PRO A 477 -4.42 35.72 -20.26
C PRO A 477 -5.87 35.24 -20.17
N GLY A 478 -6.07 33.97 -19.80
CA GLY A 478 -7.37 33.32 -19.91
C GLY A 478 -7.73 33.00 -21.35
N GLY A 479 -9.02 32.78 -21.63
CA GLY A 479 -9.52 32.39 -22.94
C GLY A 479 -10.76 31.49 -22.85
N ILE A 480 -10.90 30.53 -23.76
CA ILE A 480 -11.99 29.55 -23.78
C ILE A 480 -11.46 28.19 -23.36
N LEU A 481 -11.97 27.67 -22.25
CA LEU A 481 -11.62 26.34 -21.70
C LEU A 481 -12.77 25.37 -21.99
N GLY A 482 -12.45 24.24 -22.60
CA GLY A 482 -13.34 23.10 -22.79
C GLY A 482 -13.19 22.09 -21.64
N VAL A 483 -14.30 21.68 -21.04
CA VAL A 483 -14.34 20.68 -19.96
C VAL A 483 -15.46 19.68 -20.21
N GLY A 484 -15.17 18.40 -20.11
CA GLY A 484 -16.16 17.34 -20.30
C GLY A 484 -15.60 15.96 -19.96
N ARG A 485 -16.35 14.93 -20.26
CA ARG A 485 -15.88 13.55 -20.17
C ARG A 485 -14.98 13.22 -21.36
N THR A 486 -14.09 12.27 -21.22
CA THR A 486 -13.24 11.83 -22.34
C THR A 486 -14.02 11.16 -23.47
N ASP A 487 -15.21 10.63 -23.19
CA ASP A 487 -16.13 9.98 -24.15
C ASP A 487 -17.24 10.92 -24.66
N ASP A 488 -17.30 12.17 -24.20
CA ASP A 488 -18.26 13.15 -24.70
C ASP A 488 -17.90 13.56 -26.15
N SER A 489 -18.92 13.71 -26.99
CA SER A 489 -18.76 14.16 -28.39
C SER A 489 -18.33 15.63 -28.48
N SER A 490 -18.57 16.42 -27.42
CA SER A 490 -18.19 17.84 -27.33
C SER A 490 -17.94 18.24 -25.88
N LEU A 491 -16.95 19.09 -25.68
CA LEU A 491 -16.66 19.69 -24.38
C LEU A 491 -17.58 20.88 -24.12
N LYS A 492 -17.96 21.11 -22.86
CA LYS A 492 -18.62 22.35 -22.43
C LYS A 492 -17.61 23.48 -22.41
N GLU A 493 -17.97 24.62 -23.00
CA GLU A 493 -17.08 25.77 -23.12
C GLU A 493 -17.30 26.76 -21.98
N PHE A 494 -16.20 27.28 -21.45
CA PHE A 494 -16.19 28.29 -20.39
C PHE A 494 -15.25 29.44 -20.76
N LEU A 495 -15.79 30.67 -20.77
CA LEU A 495 -14.96 31.86 -20.88
C LEU A 495 -14.30 32.13 -19.52
N VAL A 496 -13.00 31.99 -19.45
CA VAL A 496 -12.17 32.25 -18.26
C VAL A 496 -11.40 33.55 -18.48
N LYS A 497 -11.80 34.60 -17.76
CA LYS A 497 -11.14 35.91 -17.84
C LYS A 497 -9.86 35.94 -17.02
N PRO A 498 -8.90 36.88 -17.29
CA PRO A 498 -7.63 36.94 -16.56
C PRO A 498 -7.75 37.08 -15.03
N GLU A 499 -8.82 37.74 -14.56
CA GLU A 499 -9.11 37.89 -13.12
C GLU A 499 -9.84 36.71 -12.50
N CYS A 500 -10.31 35.76 -13.31
CA CYS A 500 -11.04 34.58 -12.83
C CYS A 500 -10.08 33.62 -12.13
N THR A 501 -10.37 33.27 -10.88
CA THR A 501 -9.57 32.32 -10.08
C THR A 501 -10.26 30.98 -9.92
N LYS A 502 -11.51 30.83 -10.38
CA LYS A 502 -12.29 29.61 -10.20
C LYS A 502 -13.46 29.50 -11.16
N ILE A 503 -13.68 28.31 -11.70
CA ILE A 503 -14.96 27.93 -12.35
C ILE A 503 -15.53 26.68 -11.73
N GLU A 504 -16.82 26.44 -11.90
CA GLU A 504 -17.49 25.21 -11.44
C GLU A 504 -18.22 24.57 -12.61
N VAL A 505 -18.04 23.27 -12.76
CA VAL A 505 -18.58 22.46 -13.86
C VAL A 505 -19.34 21.27 -13.26
N ARG A 506 -20.56 21.02 -13.70
CA ARG A 506 -21.28 19.78 -13.40
C ARG A 506 -20.93 18.73 -14.45
N LEU A 507 -20.41 17.63 -13.98
CA LEU A 507 -20.13 16.44 -14.78
C LEU A 507 -21.32 15.49 -14.67
N SER A 508 -21.71 14.89 -15.79
CA SER A 508 -22.82 13.92 -15.83
C SER A 508 -22.45 12.63 -15.11
N ASN A 509 -23.48 11.87 -14.66
CA ASN A 509 -23.30 10.56 -14.02
C ASN A 509 -22.48 9.60 -14.90
N GLY A 510 -21.67 8.75 -14.24
CA GLY A 510 -20.86 7.71 -14.90
C GLY A 510 -19.55 8.23 -15.48
N CYS A 511 -19.06 9.38 -15.02
CA CYS A 511 -17.75 9.90 -15.45
C CYS A 511 -16.64 8.97 -14.97
N GLY A 512 -15.89 8.37 -15.90
CA GLY A 512 -14.67 7.57 -15.60
C GLY A 512 -13.39 8.36 -15.87
N ALA A 513 -13.45 9.44 -16.63
CA ALA A 513 -12.34 10.37 -16.85
C ALA A 513 -12.83 11.74 -17.33
N VAL A 514 -12.19 12.78 -16.83
CA VAL A 514 -12.46 14.18 -17.18
C VAL A 514 -11.37 14.69 -18.11
N LYS A 515 -11.76 15.32 -19.22
CA LYS A 515 -10.86 16.02 -20.14
C LYS A 515 -11.00 17.52 -19.93
N ILE A 516 -9.85 18.19 -19.82
CA ILE A 516 -9.73 19.65 -19.76
C ILE A 516 -8.84 20.09 -20.92
N MET A 517 -9.29 21.02 -21.74
CA MET A 517 -8.60 21.46 -22.96
C MET A 517 -8.64 22.98 -23.08
N SER A 518 -7.53 23.61 -23.39
CA SER A 518 -7.54 24.99 -23.88
C SER A 518 -8.02 25.01 -25.32
N LEU A 519 -9.21 25.56 -25.55
CA LEU A 519 -9.74 25.78 -26.91
C LEU A 519 -9.15 27.05 -27.53
N GLU A 520 -8.93 28.06 -26.69
CA GLU A 520 -8.30 29.32 -27.03
C GLU A 520 -7.67 29.94 -25.79
N GLY A 521 -6.44 30.45 -25.90
CA GLY A 521 -5.74 31.17 -24.85
C GLY A 521 -4.86 30.33 -23.95
N THR A 522 -4.40 30.94 -22.87
CA THR A 522 -3.45 30.30 -21.94
C THR A 522 -3.92 30.40 -20.50
N PHE A 523 -3.91 29.26 -19.80
CA PHE A 523 -4.35 29.10 -18.42
C PHE A 523 -3.22 28.52 -17.58
N CYS A 524 -3.19 28.87 -16.30
CA CYS A 524 -2.45 28.10 -15.31
C CYS A 524 -3.47 27.47 -14.35
N LEU A 525 -3.67 26.18 -14.48
CA LEU A 525 -4.48 25.37 -13.57
C LEU A 525 -3.66 25.03 -12.33
N GLU A 526 -4.23 25.31 -11.15
CA GLU A 526 -3.59 25.06 -9.86
C GLU A 526 -4.09 23.74 -9.25
N ARG A 527 -5.42 23.61 -9.14
CA ARG A 527 -6.04 22.52 -8.38
C ARG A 527 -7.42 22.17 -8.94
N LEU A 528 -7.76 20.90 -8.80
CA LEU A 528 -9.09 20.36 -9.06
C LEU A 528 -9.69 19.91 -7.73
N ASP A 529 -10.92 20.37 -7.41
CA ASP A 529 -11.70 19.84 -6.30
C ASP A 529 -12.94 19.14 -6.87
N PHE A 530 -13.04 17.85 -6.66
CA PHE A 530 -14.21 17.03 -7.00
C PHE A 530 -15.14 16.99 -5.80
N CYS A 531 -16.36 17.48 -5.94
CA CYS A 531 -17.37 17.61 -4.88
C CYS A 531 -18.61 16.80 -5.25
N MET A 532 -19.36 16.33 -4.24
CA MET A 532 -20.70 15.77 -4.45
C MET A 532 -21.73 16.82 -4.75
#